data_b79dbef3db7590bf7570da63d0205043
#
_entry.id   b79dbef3db7590bf7570da63d0205043
#
_cell.length_a   1.000
_cell.length_b   1.000
_cell.length_c   1.000
_cell.angle_alpha   90.00
_cell.angle_beta   90.00
_cell.angle_gamma   90.00
#
_symmetry.space_group_name_H-M   'P 1'
#
loop_
_entity.id
_entity.type
_entity.pdbx_description
1 polymer ?
#
loop_
_entity_poly.entity_id
_entity_poly.type
_entity_poly.pdbx_seq_one_letter_code
_entity_poly.pdbx_strand_id
1 'polypeptide(L)'
;MKARGYAVHALDLVDLTRSDRFNPMRYIDPAEPQSAILRLTDNLVTNATGDRKNGDGFWEDAEKALLSALIAWVHYTEDEPTLNHVTDMLDQMGASEQDEEREFIVDALFAETRVEIAAMRAHEDDYDEQTRDMLEGLAFACAQYNTFLKGAGETKKSIIITTGVHLAPLQVREVRRILSGDDIHLESLDEGKRVVYLELPDTNATFGFLASVFYQCLFETLVRKADHTDGGRLGRDVCFVKFLWAVSAFLLVRLSGCF
;
A
#
# COMPACT_ATOMS: atom_id res chain seq x y z
N MET A 1 8.37 27.77 -9.73
CA MET A 1 6.95 27.55 -9.43
C MET A 1 6.54 28.09 -8.04
N LYS A 2 7.31 27.82 -6.98
CA LYS A 2 7.04 28.39 -5.63
C LYS A 2 6.84 29.92 -5.65
N ALA A 3 7.64 30.67 -6.43
CA ALA A 3 7.50 32.12 -6.59
C ALA A 3 6.19 32.58 -7.26
N ARG A 4 5.40 31.67 -7.84
CA ARG A 4 4.09 31.93 -8.44
C ARG A 4 2.93 31.43 -7.56
N GLY A 5 3.20 31.08 -6.31
CA GLY A 5 2.20 30.63 -5.34
C GLY A 5 1.75 29.18 -5.55
N TYR A 6 2.56 28.32 -6.20
CA TYR A 6 2.28 26.89 -6.28
C TYR A 6 2.83 26.18 -5.04
N ALA A 7 2.03 25.29 -4.44
CA ALA A 7 2.52 24.24 -3.58
C ALA A 7 3.22 23.20 -4.48
N VAL A 8 4.46 22.86 -4.14
CA VAL A 8 5.30 21.98 -4.96
C VAL A 8 5.76 20.83 -4.11
N HIS A 9 5.40 19.63 -4.52
CA HIS A 9 5.77 18.36 -3.92
C HIS A 9 6.56 17.52 -4.91
N ALA A 10 7.38 16.61 -4.40
CA ALA A 10 8.14 15.68 -5.23
C ALA A 10 8.23 14.31 -4.58
N LEU A 11 7.85 13.28 -5.33
CA LEU A 11 8.28 11.91 -5.06
C LEU A 11 9.53 11.67 -5.91
N ASP A 12 10.70 11.87 -5.29
CA ASP A 12 12.00 11.77 -5.96
C ASP A 12 12.59 10.37 -5.71
N LEU A 13 12.50 9.50 -6.72
CA LEU A 13 13.08 8.15 -6.68
C LEU A 13 14.50 8.11 -7.27
N VAL A 14 15.05 9.26 -7.69
CA VAL A 14 16.45 9.43 -8.10
C VAL A 14 17.30 9.76 -6.89
N ASP A 15 16.89 10.78 -6.11
CA ASP A 15 17.49 11.14 -4.84
C ASP A 15 16.46 11.03 -3.71
N LEU A 16 16.37 9.84 -3.14
CA LEU A 16 15.42 9.52 -2.08
C LEU A 16 15.49 10.47 -0.87
N THR A 17 16.65 11.12 -0.65
CA THR A 17 16.81 12.03 0.49
C THR A 17 16.02 13.33 0.33
N ARG A 18 15.68 13.69 -0.90
CA ARG A 18 14.95 14.92 -1.25
C ARG A 18 13.45 14.70 -1.43
N SER A 19 13.02 13.44 -1.47
CA SER A 19 11.61 13.09 -1.65
C SER A 19 10.75 13.60 -0.49
N ASP A 20 9.56 14.07 -0.79
CA ASP A 20 8.47 14.22 0.18
C ASP A 20 7.98 12.84 0.64
N ARG A 21 7.26 12.80 1.76
CA ARG A 21 6.67 11.57 2.27
C ARG A 21 5.41 11.24 1.47
N PHE A 22 5.23 9.95 1.24
CA PHE A 22 4.08 9.37 0.54
C PHE A 22 3.68 8.08 1.21
N ASN A 23 2.50 8.06 1.82
CA ASN A 23 1.95 6.88 2.47
C ASN A 23 0.80 6.29 1.63
N PRO A 24 1.02 5.19 0.89
CA PRO A 24 -0.02 4.59 0.06
C PRO A 24 -1.22 4.06 0.86
N MET A 25 -1.03 3.66 2.13
CA MET A 25 -2.13 3.15 2.95
C MET A 25 -3.16 4.23 3.30
N ARG A 26 -2.79 5.51 3.25
CA ARG A 26 -3.73 6.63 3.42
C ARG A 26 -4.79 6.69 2.31
N TYR A 27 -4.50 6.13 1.14
CA TYR A 27 -5.36 6.19 -0.05
C TYR A 27 -6.23 4.94 -0.23
N ILE A 28 -6.22 4.01 0.72
CA ILE A 28 -7.17 2.90 0.78
C ILE A 28 -8.58 3.50 0.81
N ASP A 29 -9.43 3.03 -0.10
CA ASP A 29 -10.80 3.52 -0.23
C ASP A 29 -11.63 3.13 1.00
N PRO A 30 -12.14 4.09 1.79
CA PRO A 30 -12.95 3.78 2.96
C PRO A 30 -14.31 3.16 2.62
N ALA A 31 -14.80 3.31 1.37
CA ALA A 31 -16.05 2.67 0.94
C ALA A 31 -15.84 1.20 0.56
N GLU A 32 -14.66 0.86 0.07
CA GLU A 32 -14.31 -0.51 -0.36
C GLU A 32 -12.91 -0.91 0.12
N PRO A 33 -12.62 -0.87 1.43
CA PRO A 33 -11.26 -1.02 1.93
C PRO A 33 -10.63 -2.37 1.61
N GLN A 34 -11.39 -3.45 1.67
CA GLN A 34 -10.89 -4.79 1.34
C GLN A 34 -10.47 -4.92 -0.13
N SER A 35 -11.28 -4.38 -1.05
CA SER A 35 -10.96 -4.33 -2.48
C SER A 35 -9.73 -3.48 -2.74
N ALA A 36 -9.60 -2.32 -2.07
CA ALA A 36 -8.44 -1.44 -2.20
C ALA A 36 -7.15 -2.09 -1.67
N ILE A 37 -7.23 -2.82 -0.56
CA ILE A 37 -6.12 -3.60 0.00
C ILE A 37 -5.66 -4.67 -0.99
N LEU A 38 -6.58 -5.42 -1.61
CA LEU A 38 -6.23 -6.43 -2.61
C LEU A 38 -5.54 -5.80 -3.82
N ARG A 39 -6.02 -4.65 -4.31
CA ARG A 39 -5.40 -3.93 -5.43
C ARG A 39 -4.01 -3.40 -5.07
N LEU A 40 -3.82 -2.84 -3.87
CA LEU A 40 -2.51 -2.39 -3.39
C LEU A 40 -1.54 -3.57 -3.28
N THR A 41 -1.99 -4.68 -2.72
CA THR A 41 -1.20 -5.92 -2.61
C THR A 41 -0.79 -6.45 -3.98
N ASP A 42 -1.73 -6.54 -4.92
CA ASP A 42 -1.46 -7.00 -6.28
C ASP A 42 -0.41 -6.13 -6.97
N ASN A 43 -0.52 -4.81 -6.84
CA ASN A 43 0.45 -3.86 -7.38
C ASN A 43 1.85 -4.05 -6.76
N LEU A 44 1.93 -4.16 -5.43
CA LEU A 44 3.20 -4.36 -4.72
C LEU A 44 3.88 -5.65 -5.17
N VAL A 45 3.17 -6.79 -5.15
CA VAL A 45 3.75 -8.09 -5.51
C VAL A 45 4.15 -8.11 -6.98
N THR A 46 3.25 -7.71 -7.89
CA THR A 46 3.49 -7.76 -9.34
C THR A 46 4.68 -6.88 -9.75
N ASN A 47 4.83 -5.69 -9.16
CA ASN A 47 5.89 -4.75 -9.56
C ASN A 47 7.20 -4.96 -8.77
N ALA A 48 7.16 -5.61 -7.60
CA ALA A 48 8.37 -5.99 -6.87
C ALA A 48 9.08 -7.20 -7.51
N THR A 49 8.32 -8.12 -8.12
CA THR A 49 8.88 -9.32 -8.78
C THR A 49 9.54 -9.02 -10.13
N GLY A 50 9.17 -7.90 -10.78
CA GLY A 50 9.65 -7.56 -12.12
C GLY A 50 9.32 -8.64 -13.15
N ASP A 51 10.18 -8.81 -14.18
CA ASP A 51 10.03 -9.82 -15.24
C ASP A 51 10.27 -11.29 -14.79
N ARG A 52 10.42 -11.55 -13.50
CA ARG A 52 10.65 -12.91 -12.98
C ARG A 52 9.35 -13.73 -12.91
N LYS A 53 8.61 -13.80 -13.99
CA LYS A 53 7.45 -14.70 -14.16
C LYS A 53 7.87 -16.17 -14.35
N ASN A 54 8.64 -16.71 -13.45
CA ASN A 54 9.07 -18.12 -13.46
C ASN A 54 8.62 -18.85 -12.18
N GLY A 55 7.38 -18.63 -11.75
CA GLY A 55 6.80 -19.33 -10.61
C GLY A 55 5.45 -19.96 -10.95
N ASP A 56 5.16 -21.07 -10.31
CA ASP A 56 3.81 -21.61 -10.22
C ASP A 56 2.93 -20.52 -9.57
N GLY A 57 1.77 -20.19 -10.14
CA GLY A 57 0.86 -19.14 -9.65
C GLY A 57 0.48 -19.29 -8.16
N PHE A 58 0.61 -20.50 -7.64
CA PHE A 58 0.42 -20.82 -6.23
C PHE A 58 1.28 -19.95 -5.29
N TRP A 59 2.57 -19.73 -5.62
CA TRP A 59 3.47 -18.95 -4.76
C TRP A 59 3.08 -17.47 -4.72
N GLU A 60 2.73 -16.92 -5.87
CA GLU A 60 2.28 -15.54 -5.99
C GLU A 60 0.94 -15.32 -5.25
N ASP A 61 0.00 -16.26 -5.39
CA ASP A 61 -1.29 -16.19 -4.69
C ASP A 61 -1.12 -16.29 -3.16
N ALA A 62 -0.21 -17.14 -2.69
CA ALA A 62 0.07 -17.30 -1.27
C ALA A 62 0.78 -16.07 -0.68
N GLU A 63 1.70 -15.46 -1.44
CA GLU A 63 2.35 -14.19 -1.09
C GLU A 63 1.33 -13.05 -1.02
N LYS A 64 0.43 -12.95 -2.00
CA LYS A 64 -0.67 -11.97 -2.00
C LYS A 64 -1.59 -12.17 -0.81
N ALA A 65 -1.92 -13.40 -0.46
CA ALA A 65 -2.75 -13.70 0.71
C ALA A 65 -2.06 -13.24 2.01
N LEU A 66 -0.77 -13.57 2.19
CA LEU A 66 0.00 -13.11 3.34
C LEU A 66 0.03 -11.59 3.42
N LEU A 67 0.45 -10.93 2.34
CA LEU A 67 0.60 -9.47 2.33
C LEU A 67 -0.73 -8.75 2.54
N SER A 68 -1.82 -9.24 1.93
CA SER A 68 -3.18 -8.71 2.15
C SER A 68 -3.62 -8.84 3.61
N ALA A 69 -3.28 -9.96 4.26
CA ALA A 69 -3.59 -10.15 5.68
C ALA A 69 -2.87 -9.13 6.57
N LEU A 70 -1.56 -8.93 6.33
CA LEU A 70 -0.76 -7.98 7.12
C LEU A 70 -1.19 -6.53 6.87
N ILE A 71 -1.43 -6.15 5.61
CA ILE A 71 -1.91 -4.79 5.26
C ILE A 71 -3.28 -4.54 5.89
N ALA A 72 -4.21 -5.50 5.80
CA ALA A 72 -5.53 -5.37 6.40
C ALA A 72 -5.45 -5.23 7.92
N TRP A 73 -4.69 -6.10 8.58
CA TRP A 73 -4.54 -6.03 10.02
C TRP A 73 -4.00 -4.67 10.46
N VAL A 74 -2.91 -4.19 9.85
CA VAL A 74 -2.31 -2.88 10.13
C VAL A 74 -3.31 -1.74 9.84
N HIS A 75 -4.07 -1.84 8.75
CA HIS A 75 -5.04 -0.81 8.38
C HIS A 75 -6.14 -0.60 9.43
N TYR A 76 -6.59 -1.68 10.07
CA TYR A 76 -7.69 -1.63 11.03
C TYR A 76 -7.26 -1.51 12.50
N THR A 77 -5.96 -1.65 12.79
CA THR A 77 -5.47 -1.62 14.19
C THR A 77 -4.57 -0.44 14.51
N GLU A 78 -3.93 0.17 13.51
CA GLU A 78 -3.03 1.29 13.72
C GLU A 78 -3.74 2.62 13.47
N ASP A 79 -3.49 3.63 14.31
CA ASP A 79 -4.04 4.98 14.14
C ASP A 79 -3.52 5.65 12.86
N GLU A 80 -2.24 5.44 12.54
CA GLU A 80 -1.59 5.92 11.30
C GLU A 80 -0.95 4.73 10.57
N PRO A 81 -1.73 3.92 9.84
CA PRO A 81 -1.22 2.73 9.17
C PRO A 81 -0.21 3.08 8.09
N THR A 82 0.91 2.36 8.06
CA THR A 82 1.97 2.52 7.05
C THR A 82 2.50 1.18 6.58
N LEU A 83 3.12 1.13 5.39
CA LEU A 83 3.82 -0.07 4.93
C LEU A 83 5.04 -0.41 5.80
N ASN A 84 5.55 0.53 6.60
CA ASN A 84 6.60 0.24 7.57
C ASN A 84 6.10 -0.72 8.66
N HIS A 85 4.86 -0.52 9.16
CA HIS A 85 4.26 -1.45 10.13
C HIS A 85 4.08 -2.84 9.52
N VAL A 86 3.71 -2.93 8.24
CA VAL A 86 3.58 -4.20 7.52
C VAL A 86 4.91 -4.94 7.43
N THR A 87 6.00 -4.24 7.08
CA THR A 87 7.34 -4.85 7.01
C THR A 87 7.85 -5.24 8.39
N ASP A 88 7.57 -4.45 9.43
CA ASP A 88 7.95 -4.74 10.81
C ASP A 88 7.20 -5.99 11.34
N MET A 89 5.93 -6.19 10.94
CA MET A 89 5.19 -7.43 11.24
C MET A 89 5.80 -8.64 10.49
N LEU A 90 6.10 -8.47 9.21
CA LEU A 90 6.70 -9.55 8.41
C LEU A 90 8.05 -10.01 9.02
N ASP A 91 8.87 -9.08 9.51
CA ASP A 91 10.15 -9.39 10.17
C ASP A 91 9.97 -10.18 11.48
N GLN A 92 8.80 -10.10 12.13
CA GLN A 92 8.46 -10.86 13.34
C GLN A 92 7.87 -12.23 13.02
N MET A 93 7.63 -12.54 11.75
CA MET A 93 7.15 -13.85 11.33
C MET A 93 8.28 -14.88 11.34
N GLY A 94 7.94 -16.10 11.60
CA GLY A 94 8.87 -17.23 11.54
C GLY A 94 8.18 -18.48 11.03
N ALA A 95 8.98 -19.49 10.72
CA ALA A 95 8.51 -20.83 10.44
C ALA A 95 9.59 -21.82 10.93
N SER A 96 9.17 -22.89 11.56
CA SER A 96 10.06 -23.98 11.99
C SER A 96 9.84 -25.20 11.08
N GLU A 97 10.93 -25.79 10.62
CA GLU A 97 10.91 -27.06 9.87
C GLU A 97 10.88 -28.28 10.82
N GLN A 98 11.36 -28.10 12.08
CA GLN A 98 11.50 -29.17 13.06
C GLN A 98 10.28 -29.28 13.98
N ASP A 99 9.54 -28.17 14.11
CA ASP A 99 8.37 -28.06 14.97
C ASP A 99 7.33 -27.19 14.25
N GLU A 100 6.44 -27.83 13.52
CA GLU A 100 5.36 -27.16 12.75
C GLU A 100 4.29 -26.53 13.68
N GLU A 101 4.21 -26.98 14.92
CA GLU A 101 3.28 -26.46 15.94
C GLU A 101 3.86 -25.22 16.66
N ARG A 102 5.13 -24.87 16.39
CA ARG A 102 5.73 -23.70 17.02
C ARG A 102 5.01 -22.43 16.58
N GLU A 103 4.32 -21.81 17.53
CA GLU A 103 3.62 -20.55 17.33
C GLU A 103 4.62 -19.37 17.37
N PHE A 104 4.53 -18.51 16.39
CA PHE A 104 5.30 -17.27 16.34
C PHE A 104 4.40 -16.08 16.71
N ILE A 105 5.01 -14.94 17.04
CA ILE A 105 4.29 -13.75 17.54
C ILE A 105 3.12 -13.36 16.63
N VAL A 106 3.31 -13.35 15.31
CA VAL A 106 2.26 -12.99 14.36
C VAL A 106 1.17 -14.07 14.26
N ASP A 107 1.53 -15.36 14.38
CA ASP A 107 0.54 -16.46 14.42
C ASP A 107 -0.37 -16.31 15.65
N ALA A 108 0.22 -16.04 16.84
CA ALA A 108 -0.52 -15.82 18.09
C ALA A 108 -1.45 -14.59 17.97
N LEU A 109 -0.94 -13.49 17.37
CA LEU A 109 -1.69 -12.28 17.16
C LEU A 109 -2.96 -12.53 16.33
N PHE A 110 -2.84 -13.23 15.18
CA PHE A 110 -4.01 -13.59 14.38
C PHE A 110 -4.94 -14.58 15.06
N ALA A 111 -4.41 -15.47 15.93
CA ALA A 111 -5.22 -16.38 16.73
C ALA A 111 -6.05 -15.62 17.77
N GLU A 112 -5.44 -14.68 18.49
CA GLU A 112 -6.12 -13.80 19.45
C GLU A 112 -7.18 -12.94 18.75
N THR A 113 -6.82 -12.30 17.64
CA THR A 113 -7.76 -11.48 16.84
C THR A 113 -9.01 -12.28 16.44
N ARG A 114 -8.86 -13.56 16.06
CA ARG A 114 -10.02 -14.41 15.74
C ARG A 114 -10.92 -14.65 16.95
N VAL A 115 -10.34 -14.85 18.13
CA VAL A 115 -11.10 -15.04 19.38
C VAL A 115 -11.86 -13.77 19.73
N GLU A 116 -11.23 -12.62 19.63
CA GLU A 116 -11.85 -11.31 19.88
C GLU A 116 -12.99 -11.03 18.92
N ILE A 117 -12.79 -11.25 17.60
CA ILE A 117 -13.86 -11.12 16.60
C ILE A 117 -15.06 -12.03 16.95
N ALA A 118 -14.82 -13.29 17.32
CA ALA A 118 -15.89 -14.21 17.68
C ALA A 118 -16.67 -13.75 18.92
N ALA A 119 -15.96 -13.20 19.92
CA ALA A 119 -16.58 -12.67 21.14
C ALA A 119 -17.40 -11.40 20.83
N MET A 120 -16.89 -10.50 20.01
CA MET A 120 -17.57 -9.25 19.66
C MET A 120 -18.78 -9.50 18.77
N ARG A 121 -18.72 -10.43 17.83
CA ARG A 121 -19.85 -10.80 16.95
C ARG A 121 -21.07 -11.33 17.74
N ALA A 122 -20.86 -11.91 18.92
CA ALA A 122 -21.96 -12.31 19.80
C ALA A 122 -22.81 -11.12 20.32
N HIS A 123 -22.29 -9.91 20.20
CA HIS A 123 -22.90 -8.66 20.65
C HIS A 123 -22.89 -7.58 19.56
N GLU A 124 -22.89 -7.97 18.27
CA GLU A 124 -22.71 -7.08 17.11
C GLU A 124 -23.75 -5.96 17.05
N ASP A 125 -24.97 -6.23 17.52
CA ASP A 125 -26.05 -5.23 17.58
C ASP A 125 -25.78 -4.08 18.55
N ASP A 126 -24.86 -4.26 19.51
CA ASP A 126 -24.50 -3.24 20.51
C ASP A 126 -23.44 -2.24 20.01
N TYR A 127 -22.83 -2.51 18.84
CA TYR A 127 -21.73 -1.71 18.31
C TYR A 127 -22.20 -0.70 17.25
N ASP A 128 -21.46 0.42 17.15
CA ASP A 128 -21.61 1.38 16.10
C ASP A 128 -21.10 0.84 14.74
N GLU A 129 -21.43 1.55 13.67
CA GLU A 129 -21.07 1.18 12.30
C GLU A 129 -19.55 1.08 12.12
N GLN A 130 -18.77 2.01 12.69
CA GLN A 130 -17.32 2.01 12.61
C GLN A 130 -16.70 0.76 13.25
N THR A 131 -17.21 0.34 14.41
CA THR A 131 -16.75 -0.88 15.08
C THR A 131 -17.10 -2.13 14.27
N ARG A 132 -18.30 -2.17 13.66
CA ARG A 132 -18.69 -3.28 12.77
C ARG A 132 -17.81 -3.37 11.53
N ASP A 133 -17.51 -2.24 10.88
CA ASP A 133 -16.61 -2.19 9.72
C ASP A 133 -15.20 -2.67 10.10
N MET A 134 -14.70 -2.27 11.27
CA MET A 134 -13.43 -2.77 11.80
C MET A 134 -13.45 -4.29 12.00
N LEU A 135 -14.53 -4.84 12.57
CA LEU A 135 -14.67 -6.28 12.79
C LEU A 135 -14.70 -7.07 11.46
N GLU A 136 -15.40 -6.56 10.46
CA GLU A 136 -15.42 -7.16 9.12
C GLU A 136 -14.05 -7.10 8.47
N GLY A 137 -13.34 -5.99 8.62
CA GLY A 137 -12.00 -5.82 8.11
C GLY A 137 -10.97 -6.76 8.76
N LEU A 138 -11.03 -6.91 10.07
CA LEU A 138 -10.19 -7.86 10.80
C LEU A 138 -10.56 -9.32 10.47
N ALA A 139 -11.84 -9.61 10.25
CA ALA A 139 -12.27 -10.94 9.78
C ALA A 139 -11.71 -11.24 8.38
N PHE A 140 -11.68 -10.25 7.48
CA PHE A 140 -11.03 -10.37 6.18
C PHE A 140 -9.53 -10.63 6.34
N ALA A 141 -8.81 -9.88 7.21
CA ALA A 141 -7.40 -10.10 7.49
C ALA A 141 -7.14 -11.54 7.95
N CYS A 142 -7.95 -12.04 8.88
CA CYS A 142 -7.86 -13.41 9.38
C CYS A 142 -8.15 -14.46 8.28
N ALA A 143 -9.09 -14.18 7.38
CA ALA A 143 -9.40 -15.08 6.25
C ALA A 143 -8.22 -15.16 5.27
N GLN A 144 -7.58 -14.04 4.94
CA GLN A 144 -6.37 -14.02 4.11
C GLN A 144 -5.21 -14.74 4.80
N TYR A 145 -5.00 -14.52 6.09
CA TYR A 145 -3.98 -15.23 6.87
C TYR A 145 -4.21 -16.74 6.89
N ASN A 146 -5.46 -17.18 7.08
CA ASN A 146 -5.82 -18.59 7.01
C ASN A 146 -5.55 -19.21 5.61
N THR A 147 -5.68 -18.42 4.54
CA THR A 147 -5.34 -18.88 3.19
C THR A 147 -3.85 -19.12 3.07
N PHE A 148 -3.02 -18.21 3.57
CA PHE A 148 -1.57 -18.37 3.66
C PHE A 148 -1.18 -19.60 4.51
N LEU A 149 -1.83 -19.83 5.65
CA LEU A 149 -1.55 -20.97 6.56
C LEU A 149 -1.86 -22.35 5.98
N LYS A 150 -2.61 -22.44 4.87
CA LYS A 150 -2.87 -23.72 4.19
C LYS A 150 -1.62 -24.33 3.55
N GLY A 151 -0.54 -23.55 3.41
CA GLY A 151 0.76 -24.06 3.02
C GLY A 151 1.37 -24.91 4.14
N ALA A 152 2.02 -26.05 3.80
CA ALA A 152 2.80 -26.84 4.76
C ALA A 152 4.02 -26.06 5.28
N GLY A 153 4.63 -26.49 6.38
CA GLY A 153 5.69 -25.76 7.09
C GLY A 153 6.85 -25.27 6.22
N GLU A 154 7.40 -26.09 5.32
CA GLU A 154 8.44 -25.68 4.37
C GLU A 154 7.92 -24.64 3.37
N THR A 155 6.67 -24.79 2.93
CA THR A 155 6.01 -23.85 2.02
C THR A 155 5.79 -22.50 2.72
N LYS A 156 5.32 -22.51 3.96
CA LYS A 156 5.15 -21.31 4.80
C LYS A 156 6.45 -20.53 4.91
N LYS A 157 7.55 -21.20 5.25
CA LYS A 157 8.88 -20.60 5.35
C LYS A 157 9.33 -19.97 4.04
N SER A 158 9.14 -20.68 2.93
CA SER A 158 9.53 -20.19 1.61
C SER A 158 8.72 -18.95 1.20
N ILE A 159 7.41 -18.90 1.49
CA ILE A 159 6.57 -17.74 1.22
C ILE A 159 7.04 -16.53 2.05
N ILE A 160 7.29 -16.68 3.35
CA ILE A 160 7.78 -15.61 4.22
C ILE A 160 9.10 -15.04 3.69
N ILE A 161 10.06 -15.91 3.33
CA ILE A 161 11.36 -15.51 2.78
C ILE A 161 11.17 -14.77 1.46
N THR A 162 10.36 -15.30 0.54
CA THR A 162 10.11 -14.69 -0.76
C THR A 162 9.47 -13.31 -0.61
N THR A 163 8.44 -13.19 0.22
CA THR A 163 7.80 -11.91 0.54
C THR A 163 8.81 -10.92 1.12
N GLY A 164 9.66 -11.36 2.05
CA GLY A 164 10.73 -10.54 2.61
C GLY A 164 11.75 -10.06 1.57
N VAL A 165 12.12 -10.92 0.60
CA VAL A 165 13.00 -10.53 -0.50
C VAL A 165 12.35 -9.51 -1.43
N HIS A 166 11.06 -9.67 -1.76
CA HIS A 166 10.33 -8.74 -2.60
C HIS A 166 10.13 -7.37 -1.91
N LEU A 167 9.90 -7.37 -0.60
CA LEU A 167 9.72 -6.15 0.19
C LEU A 167 11.04 -5.56 0.73
N ALA A 168 12.19 -6.19 0.49
CA ALA A 168 13.49 -5.67 0.94
C ALA A 168 13.74 -4.19 0.54
N PRO A 169 13.33 -3.70 -0.65
CA PRO A 169 13.47 -2.29 -0.97
C PRO A 169 12.71 -1.34 -0.03
N LEU A 170 11.63 -1.79 0.62
CA LEU A 170 10.89 -1.00 1.61
C LEU A 170 11.69 -0.79 2.91
N GLN A 171 12.64 -1.68 3.22
CA GLN A 171 13.46 -1.61 4.43
C GLN A 171 14.63 -0.62 4.32
N VAL A 172 14.90 -0.09 3.12
CA VAL A 172 15.91 0.96 2.93
C VAL A 172 15.51 2.20 3.74
N ARG A 173 16.43 2.74 4.52
CA ARG A 173 16.19 3.84 5.47
C ARG A 173 15.45 5.03 4.84
N GLU A 174 15.89 5.45 3.66
CA GLU A 174 15.30 6.57 2.93
C GLU A 174 13.87 6.25 2.46
N VAL A 175 13.62 5.02 2.03
CA VAL A 175 12.28 4.55 1.65
C VAL A 175 11.36 4.47 2.86
N ARG A 176 11.85 3.94 3.99
CA ARG A 176 11.08 3.94 5.26
C ARG A 176 10.70 5.36 5.68
N ARG A 177 11.58 6.35 5.49
CA ARG A 177 11.27 7.76 5.73
C ARG A 177 10.17 8.25 4.78
N ILE A 178 10.25 7.92 3.50
CA ILE A 178 9.22 8.31 2.52
C ILE A 178 7.86 7.74 2.92
N LEU A 179 7.81 6.47 3.32
CA LEU A 179 6.57 5.76 3.65
C LEU A 179 6.03 6.07 5.06
N SER A 180 6.75 6.83 5.89
CA SER A 180 6.37 7.11 7.28
C SER A 180 5.26 8.16 7.45
N GLY A 181 4.75 8.72 6.39
CA GLY A 181 3.68 9.72 6.41
C GLY A 181 3.36 10.22 5.02
N ASP A 182 2.49 11.22 4.92
CA ASP A 182 2.04 11.76 3.64
C ASP A 182 2.10 13.29 3.63
N ASP A 183 2.97 13.86 2.80
CA ASP A 183 3.10 15.32 2.60
C ASP A 183 2.46 15.75 1.26
N ILE A 184 2.16 14.79 0.37
CA ILE A 184 1.71 15.08 -1.00
C ILE A 184 0.23 15.40 -1.04
N HIS A 185 -0.60 14.69 -0.27
CA HIS A 185 -2.05 14.91 -0.19
C HIS A 185 -2.74 14.86 -1.55
N LEU A 186 -2.74 13.68 -2.20
CA LEU A 186 -3.29 13.47 -3.55
C LEU A 186 -4.76 13.91 -3.66
N GLU A 187 -5.55 13.73 -2.60
CA GLU A 187 -6.95 14.13 -2.52
C GLU A 187 -7.17 15.63 -2.71
N SER A 188 -6.13 16.44 -2.50
CA SER A 188 -6.22 17.89 -2.58
C SER A 188 -5.59 18.49 -3.86
N LEU A 189 -5.23 17.65 -4.83
CA LEU A 189 -4.57 18.12 -6.05
C LEU A 189 -5.42 19.06 -6.92
N ASP A 190 -6.73 18.97 -6.84
CA ASP A 190 -7.67 19.87 -7.51
C ASP A 190 -8.03 21.11 -6.69
N GLU A 191 -7.45 21.28 -5.49
CA GLU A 191 -7.75 22.37 -4.54
C GLU A 191 -6.68 23.47 -4.58
N GLY A 192 -6.53 24.17 -5.67
CA GLY A 192 -5.58 25.26 -5.73
C GLY A 192 -4.45 25.07 -6.73
N LYS A 193 -3.34 25.79 -6.55
CA LYS A 193 -2.18 25.70 -7.43
C LYS A 193 -1.20 24.69 -6.86
N ARG A 194 -1.29 23.45 -7.29
CA ARG A 194 -0.41 22.36 -6.84
C ARG A 194 0.36 21.76 -8.00
N VAL A 195 1.55 21.28 -7.72
CA VAL A 195 2.41 20.56 -8.66
C VAL A 195 3.06 19.42 -7.91
N VAL A 196 2.94 18.23 -8.44
CA VAL A 196 3.67 17.06 -7.95
C VAL A 196 4.64 16.60 -9.04
N TYR A 197 5.89 16.47 -8.69
CA TYR A 197 6.92 15.86 -9.52
C TYR A 197 7.08 14.41 -9.12
N LEU A 198 7.06 13.51 -10.10
CA LEU A 198 7.51 12.14 -9.94
C LEU A 198 8.82 12.01 -10.70
N GLU A 199 9.93 11.86 -9.99
CA GLU A 199 11.27 11.74 -10.56
C GLU A 199 11.68 10.27 -10.56
N LEU A 200 11.92 9.71 -11.75
CA LEU A 200 12.23 8.29 -11.96
C LEU A 200 13.66 8.14 -12.46
N PRO A 201 14.46 7.20 -11.91
CA PRO A 201 15.77 6.90 -12.43
C PRO A 201 15.69 6.12 -13.75
N ASP A 202 16.49 6.54 -14.75
CA ASP A 202 16.54 5.86 -16.05
C ASP A 202 17.30 4.53 -16.01
N THR A 203 18.22 4.39 -15.05
CA THR A 203 19.20 3.29 -15.02
C THR A 203 18.93 2.24 -13.96
N ASN A 204 18.00 2.49 -13.04
CA ASN A 204 17.74 1.60 -11.91
C ASN A 204 16.25 1.52 -11.61
N ALA A 205 15.68 0.33 -11.79
CA ALA A 205 14.26 0.06 -11.55
C ALA A 205 13.95 -0.39 -10.10
N THR A 206 14.93 -0.42 -9.18
CA THR A 206 14.76 -0.98 -7.83
C THR A 206 13.57 -0.36 -7.08
N PHE A 207 13.33 0.92 -7.26
CA PHE A 207 12.21 1.63 -6.61
C PHE A 207 11.05 1.94 -7.57
N GLY A 208 11.05 1.34 -8.77
CA GLY A 208 10.00 1.55 -9.78
C GLY A 208 8.61 1.14 -9.31
N PHE A 209 8.52 0.16 -8.42
CA PHE A 209 7.26 -0.27 -7.81
C PHE A 209 6.57 0.87 -7.02
N LEU A 210 7.34 1.75 -6.36
CA LEU A 210 6.78 2.93 -5.67
C LEU A 210 6.10 3.89 -6.64
N ALA A 211 6.64 4.04 -7.85
CA ALA A 211 6.00 4.83 -8.89
C ALA A 211 4.68 4.19 -9.33
N SER A 212 4.63 2.86 -9.49
CA SER A 212 3.41 2.14 -9.84
C SER A 212 2.33 2.32 -8.77
N VAL A 213 2.69 2.16 -7.51
CA VAL A 213 1.78 2.38 -6.37
C VAL A 213 1.34 3.85 -6.31
N PHE A 214 2.24 4.80 -6.54
CA PHE A 214 1.90 6.22 -6.59
C PHE A 214 0.87 6.52 -7.70
N TYR A 215 1.06 5.99 -8.91
CA TYR A 215 0.10 6.15 -10.00
C TYR A 215 -1.26 5.54 -9.65
N GLN A 216 -1.27 4.36 -9.07
CA GLN A 216 -2.52 3.72 -8.63
C GLN A 216 -3.25 4.62 -7.63
N CYS A 217 -2.60 5.02 -6.54
CA CYS A 217 -3.20 5.91 -5.53
C CYS A 217 -3.70 7.22 -6.14
N LEU A 218 -2.89 7.82 -7.05
CA LEU A 218 -3.23 9.07 -7.72
C LEU A 218 -4.50 8.95 -8.57
N PHE A 219 -4.57 7.95 -9.44
CA PHE A 219 -5.71 7.78 -10.32
C PHE A 219 -6.95 7.34 -9.56
N GLU A 220 -6.85 6.36 -8.66
CA GLU A 220 -7.99 5.91 -7.86
C GLU A 220 -8.56 7.05 -7.02
N THR A 221 -7.72 7.87 -6.39
CA THR A 221 -8.15 9.00 -5.57
C THR A 221 -8.85 10.08 -6.41
N LEU A 222 -8.28 10.46 -7.55
CA LEU A 222 -8.86 11.51 -8.38
C LEU A 222 -10.15 11.06 -9.08
N VAL A 223 -10.20 9.82 -9.58
CA VAL A 223 -11.41 9.26 -10.20
C VAL A 223 -12.53 9.17 -9.15
N ARG A 224 -12.25 8.57 -8.00
CA ARG A 224 -13.23 8.50 -6.91
C ARG A 224 -13.74 9.88 -6.51
N LYS A 225 -12.86 10.87 -6.35
CA LYS A 225 -13.27 12.25 -6.02
C LYS A 225 -14.17 12.84 -7.11
N ALA A 226 -13.85 12.62 -8.39
CA ALA A 226 -14.67 13.07 -9.49
C ALA A 226 -16.07 12.42 -9.48
N ASP A 227 -16.13 11.10 -9.27
CA ASP A 227 -17.38 10.34 -9.26
C ASP A 227 -18.33 10.76 -8.12
N HIS A 228 -17.80 11.21 -6.99
CA HIS A 228 -18.57 11.70 -5.85
C HIS A 228 -18.89 13.20 -5.93
N THR A 229 -18.49 13.89 -6.97
CA THR A 229 -18.77 15.31 -7.17
C THR A 229 -19.95 15.51 -8.14
N ASP A 230 -20.84 16.45 -7.85
CA ASP A 230 -21.95 16.82 -8.72
C ASP A 230 -21.44 17.15 -10.14
N GLY A 231 -21.87 16.37 -11.13
CA GLY A 231 -21.45 16.50 -12.52
C GLY A 231 -20.23 15.65 -12.93
N GLY A 232 -19.71 14.78 -12.05
CA GLY A 232 -18.65 13.83 -12.39
C GLY A 232 -17.31 14.49 -12.73
N ARG A 233 -16.98 15.63 -12.10
CA ARG A 233 -15.78 16.39 -12.42
C ARG A 233 -15.04 16.84 -11.17
N LEU A 234 -13.70 16.92 -11.30
CA LEU A 234 -12.86 17.55 -10.29
C LEU A 234 -13.11 19.05 -10.22
N GLY A 235 -12.86 19.66 -9.07
CA GLY A 235 -12.98 21.09 -8.86
C GLY A 235 -12.09 21.93 -9.81
N ARG A 236 -10.99 21.34 -10.28
CA ARG A 236 -10.08 21.89 -11.32
C ARG A 236 -9.54 20.79 -12.19
N ASP A 237 -9.16 21.15 -13.43
CA ASP A 237 -8.49 20.22 -14.35
C ASP A 237 -7.13 19.81 -13.80
N VAL A 238 -6.86 18.51 -13.81
CA VAL A 238 -5.57 17.91 -13.48
C VAL A 238 -4.88 17.47 -14.77
N CYS A 239 -3.75 18.10 -15.11
CA CYS A 239 -3.01 17.82 -16.32
C CYS A 239 -1.79 16.96 -16.00
N PHE A 240 -1.64 15.84 -16.73
CA PHE A 240 -0.47 14.97 -16.67
C PHE A 240 0.50 15.33 -17.79
N VAL A 241 1.73 15.69 -17.45
CA VAL A 241 2.75 16.03 -18.44
C VAL A 241 3.96 15.13 -18.22
N LYS A 242 4.26 14.29 -19.21
CA LYS A 242 5.45 13.43 -19.24
C LYS A 242 6.55 14.12 -20.02
N PHE A 243 7.68 14.39 -19.37
CA PHE A 243 8.89 14.85 -20.01
C PHE A 243 9.83 13.67 -20.24
N LEU A 244 10.14 13.37 -21.48
CA LEU A 244 11.17 12.43 -21.89
C LEU A 244 12.43 13.24 -22.24
N TRP A 245 13.28 13.46 -21.25
CA TRP A 245 14.64 13.94 -21.51
C TRP A 245 15.62 12.82 -21.21
N ALA A 246 16.76 12.82 -21.89
CA ALA A 246 17.69 11.69 -21.96
C ALA A 246 18.26 11.19 -20.62
N VAL A 247 17.84 11.71 -19.47
CA VAL A 247 18.37 11.34 -18.14
C VAL A 247 17.29 11.21 -17.07
N SER A 248 16.05 11.70 -17.27
CA SER A 248 14.98 11.60 -16.24
C SER A 248 13.61 11.77 -16.85
N ALA A 249 12.67 10.90 -16.47
CA ALA A 249 11.26 11.09 -16.79
C ALA A 249 10.58 11.89 -15.69
N PHE A 250 10.08 13.08 -16.00
CA PHE A 250 9.32 13.90 -15.07
C PHE A 250 7.84 13.81 -15.39
N LEU A 251 7.01 13.51 -14.43
CA LEU A 251 5.58 13.70 -14.51
C LEU A 251 5.22 15.02 -13.82
N LEU A 252 4.77 16.01 -14.58
CA LEU A 252 4.24 17.25 -14.04
C LEU A 252 2.73 17.16 -14.03
N VAL A 253 2.12 17.16 -12.85
CA VAL A 253 0.68 17.38 -12.70
C VAL A 253 0.44 18.87 -12.59
N ARG A 254 -0.05 19.51 -13.65
CA ARG A 254 -0.37 20.93 -13.66
C ARG A 254 -1.88 21.13 -13.56
N LEU A 255 -2.28 21.88 -12.53
CA LEU A 255 -3.64 22.39 -12.40
C LEU A 255 -3.72 23.76 -13.05
N SER A 256 -4.26 23.89 -14.26
CA SER A 256 -4.67 25.20 -14.79
C SER A 256 -5.54 25.03 -16.02
N GLY A 257 -6.60 25.82 -16.09
CA GLY A 257 -7.42 25.91 -17.30
C GLY A 257 -6.53 26.07 -18.53
N CYS A 258 -6.73 25.18 -19.48
CA CYS A 258 -6.14 25.32 -20.80
C CYS A 258 -6.74 26.57 -21.48
N PHE A 259 -5.84 27.46 -21.92
CA PHE A 259 -6.01 28.59 -22.84
C PHE A 259 -7.25 29.46 -22.70
#